data_bd1c5509bf6b378115bea1efe833718c
#
_entry.id   bd1c5509bf6b378115bea1efe833718c
#
_cell.length_a   1.000
_cell.length_b   1.000
_cell.length_c   1.000
_cell.angle_alpha   90.00
_cell.angle_beta   90.00
_cell.angle_gamma   90.00
#
_symmetry.space_group_name_H-M   'P 1'
#
loop_
_entity.id
_entity.type
_entity.pdbx_description
1 polymer ?
#
loop_
_entity_poly.entity_id
_entity_poly.type
_entity_poly.pdbx_seq_one_letter_code
_entity_poly.pdbx_strand_id
1 'polypeptide(L)'
;VEGVVLKVLDNGVIDRKALDKEGISVEEFFGDLRTKHVEHLGQVKAAHVEVDGAISVFFHAKEDVRPGLPIHVGWEDALRSRAELPAGSVSCGQCGYTSTRLPTMSCEHCGEDRWAPASVFERVA
;
A
#
# COMPACT_ATOMS: atom_id res chain seq x y z
N VAL A 1 -7.40 -15.20 -16.10
CA VAL A 1 -7.18 -15.50 -17.51
C VAL A 1 -5.78 -15.09 -17.90
N GLU A 2 -5.05 -16.00 -18.52
CA GLU A 2 -3.72 -15.70 -19.01
C GLU A 2 -3.77 -14.57 -20.02
N GLY A 3 -2.74 -13.73 -19.99
CA GLY A 3 -2.62 -12.63 -20.91
C GLY A 3 -3.37 -11.36 -20.53
N VAL A 4 -3.89 -11.29 -19.31
CA VAL A 4 -4.59 -10.10 -18.81
C VAL A 4 -3.72 -9.38 -17.80
N VAL A 5 -3.57 -8.06 -18.00
CA VAL A 5 -2.90 -7.19 -17.03
C VAL A 5 -3.89 -6.88 -15.89
N LEU A 6 -3.49 -7.09 -14.65
CA LEU A 6 -4.35 -6.86 -13.49
C LEU A 6 -3.83 -5.69 -12.67
N LYS A 7 -4.70 -4.73 -12.36
CA LYS A 7 -4.35 -3.65 -11.44
C LYS A 7 -4.41 -4.21 -10.01
N VAL A 8 -3.31 -4.11 -9.28
CA VAL A 8 -3.20 -4.63 -7.90
C VAL A 8 -3.02 -3.54 -6.87
N LEU A 9 -2.72 -2.31 -7.30
CA LEU A 9 -2.61 -1.16 -6.41
C LEU A 9 -3.19 0.05 -7.14
N ASP A 10 -4.12 0.72 -6.50
CA ASP A 10 -4.77 1.89 -7.06
C ASP A 10 -4.77 2.99 -6.02
N ASN A 11 -3.96 4.03 -6.28
CA ASN A 11 -3.91 5.22 -5.45
C ASN A 11 -3.70 4.88 -3.96
N GLY A 12 -2.79 3.97 -3.70
CA GLY A 12 -2.41 3.58 -2.34
C GLY A 12 -3.21 2.44 -1.72
N VAL A 13 -4.24 1.95 -2.40
CA VAL A 13 -5.08 0.86 -1.90
C VAL A 13 -4.78 -0.42 -2.67
N ILE A 14 -4.47 -1.48 -1.94
CA ILE A 14 -4.11 -2.79 -2.51
C ILE A 14 -5.38 -3.57 -2.82
N ASP A 15 -5.42 -4.17 -4.01
CA ASP A 15 -6.44 -5.16 -4.35
C ASP A 15 -5.90 -6.54 -3.98
N ARG A 16 -6.21 -6.98 -2.75
CA ARG A 16 -5.72 -8.26 -2.22
C ARG A 16 -6.24 -9.45 -3.00
N LYS A 17 -7.46 -9.36 -3.52
CA LYS A 17 -8.03 -10.45 -4.31
C LYS A 17 -7.27 -10.65 -5.61
N ALA A 18 -6.87 -9.54 -6.25
CA ALA A 18 -6.09 -9.62 -7.48
C ALA A 18 -4.72 -10.24 -7.22
N LEU A 19 -4.05 -9.85 -6.12
CA LEU A 19 -2.76 -10.45 -5.75
C LEU A 19 -2.92 -11.95 -5.47
N ASP A 20 -3.95 -12.34 -4.71
CA ASP A 20 -4.20 -13.74 -4.39
C ASP A 20 -4.45 -14.56 -5.65
N LYS A 21 -5.19 -14.01 -6.59
CA LYS A 21 -5.48 -14.67 -7.86
C LYS A 21 -4.21 -14.98 -8.63
N GLU A 22 -3.21 -14.10 -8.54
CA GLU A 22 -1.92 -14.28 -9.22
C GLU A 22 -0.91 -15.04 -8.35
N GLY A 23 -1.28 -15.45 -7.15
CA GLY A 23 -0.40 -16.19 -6.27
C GLY A 23 0.73 -15.35 -5.70
N ILE A 24 0.56 -14.03 -5.61
CA ILE A 24 1.58 -13.11 -5.13
C ILE A 24 1.24 -12.71 -3.69
N SER A 25 2.17 -13.00 -2.76
CA SER A 25 2.01 -12.55 -1.37
C SER A 25 2.26 -11.05 -1.28
N VAL A 26 1.74 -10.44 -0.22
CA VAL A 26 2.02 -9.02 0.04
C VAL A 26 3.51 -8.79 0.26
N GLU A 27 4.20 -9.74 0.88
CA GLU A 27 5.65 -9.63 1.09
C GLU A 27 6.41 -9.61 -0.22
N GLU A 28 6.03 -10.48 -1.16
CA GLU A 28 6.62 -10.46 -2.50
C GLU A 28 6.31 -9.17 -3.24
N PHE A 29 5.07 -8.70 -3.14
CA PHE A 29 4.65 -7.47 -3.77
C PHE A 29 5.43 -6.28 -3.23
N PHE A 30 5.52 -6.15 -1.90
CA PHE A 30 6.28 -5.07 -1.28
C PHE A 30 7.77 -5.16 -1.61
N GLY A 31 8.31 -6.38 -1.69
CA GLY A 31 9.69 -6.60 -2.11
C GLY A 31 9.96 -6.06 -3.51
N ASP A 32 9.07 -6.35 -4.44
CA ASP A 32 9.17 -5.82 -5.80
C ASP A 32 9.07 -4.29 -5.83
N LEU A 33 8.14 -3.73 -5.06
CA LEU A 33 8.01 -2.28 -4.98
C LEU A 33 9.28 -1.64 -4.43
N ARG A 34 9.89 -2.23 -3.40
CA ARG A 34 11.14 -1.71 -2.83
C ARG A 34 12.28 -1.71 -3.83
N THR A 35 12.36 -2.73 -4.69
CA THR A 35 13.40 -2.77 -5.74
C THR A 35 13.20 -1.67 -6.78
N LYS A 36 12.00 -1.13 -6.86
CA LYS A 36 11.66 -0.02 -7.75
C LYS A 36 11.65 1.33 -7.03
N HIS A 37 12.24 1.36 -5.82
CA HIS A 37 12.43 2.57 -5.03
C HIS A 37 11.16 3.16 -4.44
N VAL A 38 10.14 2.32 -4.23
CA VAL A 38 8.95 2.73 -3.49
C VAL A 38 9.25 2.65 -2.00
N GLU A 39 8.97 3.70 -1.26
CA GLU A 39 9.15 3.76 0.18
C GLU A 39 7.82 3.63 0.93
N HIS A 40 6.75 4.13 0.34
CA HIS A 40 5.40 3.95 0.88
C HIS A 40 4.38 4.00 -0.25
N LEU A 41 3.19 3.49 0.01
CA LEU A 41 2.19 3.31 -1.04
C LEU A 41 1.60 4.63 -1.55
N GLY A 42 1.73 5.72 -0.80
CA GLY A 42 1.26 7.03 -1.24
C GLY A 42 2.06 7.63 -2.38
N GLN A 43 3.22 7.07 -2.70
CA GLN A 43 4.05 7.48 -3.83
C GLN A 43 3.56 6.88 -5.14
N VAL A 44 2.75 5.84 -5.08
CA VAL A 44 2.36 5.05 -6.25
C VAL A 44 0.95 5.40 -6.68
N LYS A 45 0.82 5.79 -7.95
CA LYS A 45 -0.48 6.04 -8.56
C LYS A 45 -1.19 4.73 -8.87
N ALA A 46 -0.46 3.79 -9.47
CA ALA A 46 -1.00 2.49 -9.83
C ALA A 46 0.11 1.46 -9.98
N ALA A 47 -0.18 0.21 -9.68
CA ALA A 47 0.70 -0.90 -9.97
C ALA A 47 -0.11 -2.04 -10.58
N HIS A 48 0.51 -2.77 -11.47
CA HIS A 48 -0.14 -3.84 -12.23
C HIS A 48 0.72 -5.09 -12.23
N VAL A 49 0.08 -6.25 -12.30
CA VAL A 49 0.74 -7.49 -12.65
C VAL A 49 0.63 -7.64 -14.17
N GLU A 50 1.78 -7.63 -14.82
CA GLU A 50 1.85 -7.77 -16.27
C GLU A 50 1.64 -9.22 -16.70
N VAL A 51 1.45 -9.42 -18.00
CA VAL A 51 1.16 -10.73 -18.59
C VAL A 51 2.22 -11.78 -18.20
N ASP A 52 3.48 -11.36 -18.08
CA ASP A 52 4.60 -12.26 -17.73
C ASP A 52 4.80 -12.38 -16.21
N GLY A 53 3.94 -11.78 -15.42
CA GLY A 53 4.05 -11.82 -13.97
C GLY A 53 4.87 -10.69 -13.35
N ALA A 54 5.50 -9.85 -14.15
CA ALA A 54 6.26 -8.72 -13.64
C ALA A 54 5.33 -7.65 -13.08
N ILE A 55 5.82 -6.89 -12.09
CA ILE A 55 5.07 -5.79 -11.51
C ILE A 55 5.49 -4.48 -12.17
N SER A 56 4.55 -3.79 -12.77
CA SER A 56 4.78 -2.45 -13.29
C SER A 56 4.26 -1.41 -12.31
N VAL A 57 4.97 -0.30 -12.17
CA VAL A 57 4.66 0.73 -11.18
C VAL A 57 4.60 2.09 -11.87
N PHE A 58 3.52 2.82 -11.63
CA PHE A 58 3.36 4.19 -12.08
C PHE A 58 3.33 5.10 -10.86
N PHE A 59 4.27 6.02 -10.79
CA PHE A 59 4.41 6.92 -9.66
C PHE A 59 3.54 8.16 -9.81
N HIS A 60 3.11 8.71 -8.68
CA HIS A 60 2.58 10.07 -8.66
C HIS A 60 3.71 11.05 -8.99
N ALA A 61 3.35 12.20 -9.55
CA ALA A 61 4.28 13.33 -9.57
C ALA A 61 4.64 13.70 -8.13
N LYS A 62 5.81 14.30 -7.95
CA LYS A 62 6.33 14.65 -6.63
C LYS A 62 5.30 15.43 -5.80
N GLU A 63 4.66 16.42 -6.41
CA GLU A 63 3.67 17.27 -5.73
C GLU A 63 2.36 16.56 -5.43
N ASP A 64 2.14 15.39 -6.01
CA ASP A 64 0.91 14.61 -5.83
C ASP A 64 1.08 13.44 -4.86
N VAL A 65 2.26 13.27 -4.29
CA VAL A 65 2.51 12.22 -3.30
C VAL A 65 1.61 12.45 -2.09
N ARG A 66 1.00 11.37 -1.61
CA ARG A 66 0.05 11.39 -0.49
C ARG A 66 0.61 10.57 0.66
N PRO A 67 0.09 10.79 1.89
CA PRO A 67 0.42 9.85 2.97
C PRO A 67 0.03 8.43 2.57
N GLY A 68 0.87 7.47 2.90
CA GLY A 68 0.62 6.09 2.54
C GLY A 68 1.30 5.11 3.48
N LEU A 69 0.90 3.85 3.37
CA LEU A 69 1.45 2.77 4.19
C LEU A 69 2.94 2.62 3.90
N PRO A 70 3.80 2.71 4.93
CA PRO A 70 5.22 2.44 4.74
C PRO A 70 5.44 0.94 4.45
N ILE A 71 6.37 0.64 3.59
CA ILE A 71 6.63 -0.74 3.16
C ILE A 71 8.09 -1.18 3.38
N HIS A 72 8.83 -0.47 4.23
CA HIS A 72 10.20 -0.87 4.56
C HIS A 72 10.22 -2.23 5.25
N VAL A 73 11.35 -2.90 5.24
CA VAL A 73 11.50 -4.17 5.96
C VAL A 73 11.20 -3.95 7.44
N GLY A 74 10.29 -4.74 7.99
CA GLY A 74 9.86 -4.59 9.38
C GLY A 74 8.68 -3.65 9.58
N TRP A 75 8.04 -3.21 8.51
CA TRP A 75 6.90 -2.28 8.59
C TRP A 75 5.78 -2.78 9.51
N GLU A 76 5.62 -4.10 9.62
CA GLU A 76 4.55 -4.69 10.43
C GLU A 76 4.72 -4.41 11.93
N ASP A 77 5.94 -4.09 12.36
CA ASP A 77 6.21 -3.81 13.77
C ASP A 77 5.49 -2.55 14.26
N ALA A 78 5.09 -1.68 13.35
CA ALA A 78 4.37 -0.45 13.70
C ALA A 78 2.85 -0.63 13.74
N LEU A 79 2.34 -1.82 13.41
CA LEU A 79 0.88 -2.05 13.38
C LEU A 79 0.29 -2.02 14.79
N ARG A 80 -0.82 -1.29 14.92
CA ARG A 80 -1.56 -1.12 16.18
C ARG A 80 -3.05 -1.14 15.89
N SER A 81 -3.85 -1.44 16.92
CA SER A 81 -5.29 -1.20 16.82
C SER A 81 -5.54 0.31 16.86
N ARG A 82 -6.69 0.75 16.37
CA ARG A 82 -7.02 2.18 16.33
C ARG A 82 -6.98 2.85 17.71
N ALA A 83 -7.19 2.10 18.77
CA ALA A 83 -7.17 2.65 20.14
C ALA A 83 -5.78 3.05 20.59
N GLU A 84 -4.73 2.55 19.93
CA GLU A 84 -3.34 2.75 20.34
C GLU A 84 -2.55 3.65 19.38
N LEU A 85 -3.22 4.25 18.41
CA LEU A 85 -2.56 5.03 17.37
C LEU A 85 -2.26 6.45 17.84
N PRO A 86 -1.11 7.02 17.43
CA PRO A 86 -0.85 8.44 17.65
C PRO A 86 -1.71 9.29 16.72
N ALA A 87 -1.81 10.58 17.02
CA ALA A 87 -2.49 11.53 16.13
C ALA A 87 -1.78 11.60 14.78
N GLY A 88 -2.55 11.85 13.72
CA GLY A 88 -2.02 12.02 12.38
C GLY A 88 -2.62 11.04 11.39
N SER A 89 -2.10 11.04 10.17
CA SER A 89 -2.54 10.13 9.13
C SER A 89 -2.11 8.71 9.45
N VAL A 90 -3.00 7.75 9.23
CA VAL A 90 -2.75 6.34 9.46
C VAL A 90 -3.19 5.52 8.26
N SER A 91 -2.51 4.41 8.03
CA SER A 91 -2.80 3.52 6.90
C SER A 91 -3.18 2.14 7.41
N CYS A 92 -4.20 1.55 6.79
CA CYS A 92 -4.61 0.18 7.07
C CYS A 92 -3.48 -0.78 6.68
N GLY A 93 -3.08 -1.67 7.60
CA GLY A 93 -2.03 -2.64 7.34
C GLY A 93 -2.46 -3.76 6.40
N GLN A 94 -3.74 -3.89 6.12
CA GLN A 94 -4.26 -4.93 5.24
C GLN A 94 -4.37 -4.47 3.79
N CYS A 95 -4.96 -3.30 3.55
CA CYS A 95 -5.22 -2.82 2.19
C CYS A 95 -4.54 -1.51 1.83
N GLY A 96 -3.90 -0.83 2.78
CA GLY A 96 -3.21 0.43 2.52
C GLY A 96 -4.11 1.66 2.53
N TYR A 97 -5.42 1.50 2.71
CA TYR A 97 -6.31 2.66 2.80
C TYR A 97 -5.80 3.62 3.86
N THR A 98 -5.67 4.90 3.51
CA THR A 98 -5.08 5.89 4.41
C THR A 98 -6.12 6.92 4.80
N SER A 99 -6.22 7.16 6.11
CA SER A 99 -7.10 8.15 6.69
C SER A 99 -6.26 9.31 7.23
N THR A 100 -6.72 10.54 7.00
CA THR A 100 -6.06 11.73 7.56
C THR A 100 -6.44 11.98 9.00
N ARG A 101 -7.40 11.23 9.53
CA ARG A 101 -7.86 11.28 10.92
C ARG A 101 -7.78 9.91 11.53
N LEU A 102 -7.73 9.84 12.86
CA LEU A 102 -7.82 8.57 13.55
C LEU A 102 -9.14 7.90 13.22
N PRO A 103 -9.11 6.62 12.83
CA PRO A 103 -10.35 5.90 12.51
C PRO A 103 -11.22 5.73 13.76
N THR A 104 -12.53 5.83 13.58
CA THR A 104 -13.50 5.58 14.64
C THR A 104 -14.08 4.17 14.55
N MET A 105 -13.71 3.43 13.52
CA MET A 105 -14.19 2.07 13.26
C MET A 105 -13.08 1.29 12.54
N SER A 106 -13.27 0.00 12.35
CA SER A 106 -12.36 -0.79 11.52
C SER A 106 -12.36 -0.25 10.09
N CYS A 107 -11.35 -0.65 9.31
CA CYS A 107 -11.16 -0.11 7.96
C CYS A 107 -12.44 -0.25 7.12
N GLU A 108 -12.91 0.87 6.58
CA GLU A 108 -14.13 0.88 5.76
C GLU A 108 -13.93 0.17 4.43
N HIS A 109 -12.70 -0.07 4.00
CA HIS A 109 -12.41 -0.80 2.77
C HIS A 109 -12.34 -2.31 2.96
N CYS A 110 -11.70 -2.77 4.03
CA CYS A 110 -11.44 -4.20 4.18
C CYS A 110 -11.89 -4.79 5.53
N GLY A 111 -12.32 -3.95 6.47
CA GLY A 111 -12.83 -4.42 7.76
C GLY A 111 -11.77 -4.73 8.81
N GLU A 112 -10.48 -4.62 8.50
CA GLU A 112 -9.41 -4.88 9.45
C GLU A 112 -9.21 -3.69 10.40
N ASP A 113 -8.67 -3.96 11.58
CA ASP A 113 -8.37 -2.93 12.58
C ASP A 113 -6.91 -3.01 13.01
N ARG A 114 -6.01 -3.02 12.03
CA ARG A 114 -4.56 -2.98 12.23
C ARG A 114 -4.03 -1.85 11.36
N TRP A 115 -3.40 -0.87 11.98
CA TRP A 115 -3.03 0.38 11.34
C TRP A 115 -1.59 0.74 11.65
N ALA A 116 -0.95 1.47 10.76
CA ALA A 116 0.37 2.05 10.99
C ALA A 116 0.32 3.54 10.70
N PRO A 117 1.17 4.35 11.40
CA PRO A 117 1.33 5.74 10.99
C PRO A 117 1.72 5.81 9.52
N ALA A 118 1.06 6.67 8.76
CA ALA A 118 1.34 6.83 7.35
C ALA A 118 2.66 7.58 7.15
N SER A 119 3.39 7.20 6.11
CA SER A 119 4.59 7.92 5.69
C SER A 119 4.19 9.02 4.70
N VAL A 120 4.93 10.13 4.71
CA VAL A 120 4.62 11.28 3.86
C VAL A 120 5.79 11.66 2.95
N PHE A 121 6.84 10.87 2.91
CA PHE A 121 8.05 11.22 2.15
C PHE A 121 7.78 11.26 0.65
N GLU A 122 8.36 12.26 0.00
CA GLU A 122 8.38 12.31 -1.45
C GLU A 122 9.41 11.30 -1.98
N ARG A 123 9.28 10.95 -3.25
CA ARG A 123 10.26 10.11 -3.92
C ARG A 123 11.61 10.84 -4.00
N VAL A 124 12.67 10.10 -3.74
CA VAL A 124 14.03 10.66 -3.77
C VAL A 124 14.57 10.77 -5.19
N ALA A 125 14.15 9.89 -6.08
CA ALA A 125 14.73 9.87 -7.43
C ALA A 125 13.68 9.85 -8.51
#